data_aab1a77f110039626c14124542c38724
#
_entry.id   aab1a77f110039626c14124542c38724
#
_cell.length_a   1.000
_cell.length_b   1.000
_cell.length_c   1.000
_cell.angle_alpha   90.00
_cell.angle_beta   90.00
_cell.angle_gamma   90.00
#
_symmetry.space_group_name_H-M   'P 1'
#
loop_
_entity.id
_entity.type
_entity.pdbx_description
1 polymer ?
#
loop_
_entity_poly.entity_id
_entity_poly.type
_entity_poly.pdbx_seq_one_letter_code
_entity_poly.pdbx_strand_id
1 'polypeptide(L)'
;FLKKDIIQIFSKMKKEITIYDRTIGFNTKPYIIAELSGNHNGDINRAIKLIDAAVNSGADAIKLQTYTADTLTIDSNRPEFLIKGGPWDGKKLYDLYKEASTPWDWHPTIFKYAKQKKIHCFSSPFDNTAVDFLEKLSAPAYKIASFELVDIPLIKKAASKKKPLIMSTEVADYDKISDACITANNFGADGYALLHCVSDYPSLPKEMQLKAIQQLKYNFDVPIGLSDHTIGSTVAVAAITLGATIIEKHISLSRLDGGPDASFSSE
;
A
#
# COMPACT_ATOMS: atom_id res chain seq x y z
N PHE A 1 14.05 -29.99 10.28
CA PHE A 1 12.58 -30.04 10.48
C PHE A 1 11.92 -28.76 9.97
N LEU A 2 12.35 -27.58 10.37
CA LEU A 2 11.74 -26.28 10.00
C LEU A 2 11.61 -26.00 8.49
N LYS A 3 12.58 -26.39 7.65
CA LYS A 3 12.52 -26.13 6.19
C LYS A 3 11.43 -26.91 5.46
N LYS A 4 11.13 -28.16 5.86
CA LYS A 4 10.08 -28.96 5.20
C LYS A 4 8.68 -28.46 5.51
N ASP A 5 8.45 -28.01 6.76
CA ASP A 5 7.15 -27.51 7.19
C ASP A 5 6.84 -26.14 6.53
N ILE A 6 7.85 -25.30 6.39
CA ILE A 6 7.76 -24.01 5.67
C ILE A 6 7.43 -24.24 4.18
N ILE A 7 8.12 -25.16 3.50
CA ILE A 7 7.85 -25.50 2.10
C ILE A 7 6.43 -26.04 1.93
N GLN A 8 5.92 -26.81 2.87
CA GLN A 8 4.55 -27.35 2.81
C GLN A 8 3.49 -26.27 3.04
N ILE A 9 3.77 -25.24 3.85
CA ILE A 9 2.90 -24.08 4.06
C ILE A 9 2.83 -23.26 2.76
N PHE A 10 3.97 -22.97 2.13
CA PHE A 10 4.00 -22.18 0.88
C PHE A 10 3.42 -22.92 -0.33
N SER A 11 3.44 -24.26 -0.37
CA SER A 11 2.80 -25.04 -1.45
C SER A 11 1.28 -24.96 -1.51
N LYS A 12 0.63 -24.45 -0.46
CA LYS A 12 -0.84 -24.24 -0.38
C LYS A 12 -1.27 -22.80 -0.67
N MET A 13 -0.32 -21.91 -0.97
CA MET A 13 -0.64 -20.50 -1.17
C MET A 13 -1.27 -20.23 -2.53
N LYS A 14 -2.14 -19.25 -2.58
CA LYS A 14 -2.79 -18.85 -3.83
C LYS A 14 -1.81 -18.10 -4.71
N LYS A 15 -1.62 -18.58 -5.94
CA LYS A 15 -0.81 -17.94 -6.97
C LYS A 15 -1.48 -16.72 -7.59
N GLU A 16 -2.72 -16.47 -7.22
CA GLU A 16 -3.55 -15.37 -7.67
C GLU A 16 -4.40 -14.86 -6.51
N ILE A 17 -4.71 -13.58 -6.53
CA ILE A 17 -5.71 -12.96 -5.66
C ILE A 17 -6.79 -12.31 -6.52
N THR A 18 -7.99 -12.15 -5.98
CA THR A 18 -9.09 -11.50 -6.70
C THR A 18 -9.60 -10.32 -5.89
N ILE A 19 -9.63 -9.13 -6.49
CA ILE A 19 -10.19 -7.92 -5.93
C ILE A 19 -11.39 -7.54 -6.79
N TYR A 20 -12.61 -7.65 -6.23
CA TYR A 20 -13.87 -7.60 -6.97
C TYR A 20 -13.86 -8.61 -8.14
N ASP A 21 -13.88 -8.12 -9.38
CA ASP A 21 -13.91 -8.89 -10.62
C ASP A 21 -12.54 -9.09 -11.28
N ARG A 22 -11.48 -8.54 -10.65
CA ARG A 22 -10.13 -8.51 -11.22
C ARG A 22 -9.24 -9.56 -10.56
N THR A 23 -8.87 -10.59 -11.32
CA THR A 23 -7.82 -11.54 -10.93
C THR A 23 -6.44 -10.94 -11.18
N ILE A 24 -5.55 -11.10 -10.20
CA ILE A 24 -4.18 -10.58 -10.18
C ILE A 24 -3.23 -11.76 -9.97
N GLY A 25 -2.35 -11.99 -10.93
CA GLY A 25 -1.40 -13.10 -10.93
C GLY A 25 -0.40 -12.99 -12.09
N PHE A 26 0.53 -13.94 -12.18
CA PHE A 26 1.66 -13.85 -13.11
C PHE A 26 1.28 -13.84 -14.60
N ASN A 27 0.09 -14.34 -14.93
CA ASN A 27 -0.38 -14.41 -16.31
C ASN A 27 -1.49 -13.41 -16.61
N THR A 28 -1.70 -12.42 -15.76
CA THR A 28 -2.72 -11.40 -15.94
C THR A 28 -2.09 -10.06 -16.30
N LYS A 29 -2.89 -9.14 -16.85
CA LYS A 29 -2.46 -7.74 -17.02
C LYS A 29 -2.08 -7.15 -15.66
N PRO A 30 -0.99 -6.40 -15.53
CA PRO A 30 -0.63 -5.73 -14.29
C PRO A 30 -1.79 -4.92 -13.70
N TYR A 31 -1.88 -4.94 -12.38
CA TYR A 31 -2.88 -4.19 -11.61
C TYR A 31 -2.26 -2.90 -11.11
N ILE A 32 -2.81 -1.76 -11.53
CA ILE A 32 -2.26 -0.44 -11.25
C ILE A 32 -3.06 0.23 -10.14
N ILE A 33 -2.39 0.57 -9.05
CA ILE A 33 -2.95 1.23 -7.87
C ILE A 33 -2.46 2.68 -7.82
N ALA A 34 -3.38 3.61 -7.92
CA ALA A 34 -3.14 5.03 -7.72
C ALA A 34 -3.27 5.36 -6.21
N GLU A 35 -2.16 5.67 -5.56
CA GLU A 35 -2.12 6.07 -4.16
C GLU A 35 -2.45 7.55 -4.01
N LEU A 36 -3.55 7.87 -3.32
CA LEU A 36 -3.96 9.25 -3.09
C LEU A 36 -3.17 9.91 -1.95
N SER A 37 -2.85 9.11 -0.91
CA SER A 37 -2.10 9.59 0.26
C SER A 37 -2.62 10.95 0.79
N GLY A 38 -1.74 11.85 1.22
CA GLY A 38 -2.06 13.21 1.66
C GLY A 38 -2.26 14.24 0.53
N ASN A 39 -2.21 13.84 -0.74
CA ASN A 39 -2.27 14.75 -1.89
C ASN A 39 -3.65 15.41 -2.11
N HIS A 40 -4.63 15.05 -1.30
CA HIS A 40 -5.91 15.78 -1.21
C HIS A 40 -5.76 17.17 -0.56
N ASN A 41 -4.64 17.48 0.10
CA ASN A 41 -4.33 18.77 0.73
C ASN A 41 -5.48 19.33 1.60
N GLY A 42 -6.15 18.46 2.38
CA GLY A 42 -7.26 18.86 3.25
C GLY A 42 -8.56 19.24 2.54
N ASP A 43 -8.71 18.95 1.25
CA ASP A 43 -9.92 19.23 0.47
C ASP A 43 -10.50 17.95 -0.16
N ILE A 44 -11.72 17.60 0.25
CA ILE A 44 -12.45 16.45 -0.30
C ILE A 44 -12.71 16.59 -1.81
N ASN A 45 -12.92 17.80 -2.32
CA ASN A 45 -13.13 18.03 -3.75
C ASN A 45 -11.85 17.74 -4.54
N ARG A 46 -10.68 17.99 -3.92
CA ARG A 46 -9.40 17.62 -4.51
C ARG A 46 -9.23 16.10 -4.52
N ALA A 47 -9.62 15.41 -3.44
CA ALA A 47 -9.63 13.95 -3.43
C ALA A 47 -10.50 13.37 -4.56
N ILE A 48 -11.68 13.94 -4.79
CA ILE A 48 -12.58 13.56 -5.90
C ILE A 48 -11.91 13.77 -7.27
N LYS A 49 -11.23 14.90 -7.47
CA LYS A 49 -10.48 15.17 -8.71
C LYS A 49 -9.33 14.19 -8.92
N LEU A 50 -8.64 13.78 -7.86
CA LEU A 50 -7.60 12.73 -7.94
C LEU A 50 -8.18 11.38 -8.38
N ILE A 51 -9.39 11.03 -7.91
CA ILE A 51 -10.09 9.84 -8.40
C ILE A 51 -10.40 9.93 -9.89
N ASP A 52 -10.90 11.08 -10.35
CA ASP A 52 -11.14 11.31 -11.78
C ASP A 52 -9.85 11.21 -12.60
N ALA A 53 -8.75 11.75 -12.10
CA ALA A 53 -7.44 11.64 -12.76
C ALA A 53 -6.98 10.17 -12.82
N ALA A 54 -7.11 9.40 -11.75
CA ALA A 54 -6.79 7.97 -11.72
C ALA A 54 -7.61 7.18 -12.74
N VAL A 55 -8.93 7.43 -12.81
CA VAL A 55 -9.82 6.81 -13.80
C VAL A 55 -9.40 7.15 -15.23
N ASN A 56 -9.16 8.42 -15.51
CA ASN A 56 -8.78 8.90 -16.84
C ASN A 56 -7.41 8.36 -17.29
N SER A 57 -6.52 8.07 -16.34
CA SER A 57 -5.21 7.47 -16.59
C SER A 57 -5.27 5.95 -16.75
N GLY A 58 -6.43 5.32 -16.54
CA GLY A 58 -6.63 3.87 -16.68
C GLY A 58 -6.11 3.05 -15.50
N ALA A 59 -6.01 3.63 -14.30
CA ALA A 59 -5.71 2.88 -13.09
C ALA A 59 -6.84 1.89 -12.77
N ASP A 60 -6.47 0.72 -12.23
CA ASP A 60 -7.44 -0.31 -11.82
C ASP A 60 -8.03 0.02 -10.43
N ALA A 61 -7.25 0.70 -9.58
CA ALA A 61 -7.67 1.05 -8.21
C ALA A 61 -7.15 2.39 -7.75
N ILE A 62 -7.87 2.97 -6.78
CA ILE A 62 -7.35 4.00 -5.89
C ILE A 62 -7.11 3.41 -4.50
N LYS A 63 -6.09 3.90 -3.82
CA LYS A 63 -5.80 3.55 -2.44
C LYS A 63 -5.78 4.80 -1.55
N LEU A 64 -6.34 4.64 -0.36
CA LEU A 64 -6.31 5.62 0.73
C LEU A 64 -5.40 5.13 1.86
N GLN A 65 -5.21 5.99 2.85
CA GLN A 65 -4.60 5.68 4.13
C GLN A 65 -5.60 6.00 5.23
N THR A 66 -5.86 5.03 6.11
CA THR A 66 -6.85 5.16 7.18
C THR A 66 -6.14 5.10 8.53
N TYR A 67 -5.79 6.27 9.06
CA TYR A 67 -5.13 6.46 10.35
C TYR A 67 -5.54 7.79 10.97
N THR A 68 -5.17 7.97 12.21
CA THR A 68 -5.08 9.29 12.87
C THR A 68 -3.63 9.51 13.30
N ALA A 69 -3.22 10.75 13.57
CA ALA A 69 -1.86 11.01 14.06
C ALA A 69 -1.56 10.21 15.34
N ASP A 70 -2.56 10.04 16.22
CA ASP A 70 -2.45 9.28 17.47
C ASP A 70 -2.19 7.78 17.28
N THR A 71 -2.58 7.19 16.13
CA THR A 71 -2.34 5.78 15.86
C THR A 71 -0.95 5.52 15.29
N LEU A 72 -0.28 6.54 14.76
CA LEU A 72 1.07 6.42 14.16
C LEU A 72 2.19 6.89 15.09
N THR A 73 1.93 7.91 15.92
CA THR A 73 2.95 8.51 16.77
C THR A 73 2.32 9.19 17.98
N ILE A 74 3.16 9.72 18.87
CA ILE A 74 2.74 10.53 20.01
C ILE A 74 3.01 12.02 19.73
N ASP A 75 2.19 12.90 20.31
CA ASP A 75 2.42 14.33 20.26
C ASP A 75 3.58 14.73 21.22
N SER A 76 4.78 14.79 20.67
CA SER A 76 6.01 15.07 21.43
C SER A 76 6.90 16.06 20.70
N ASN A 77 7.49 17.01 21.47
CA ASN A 77 8.47 17.96 20.96
C ASN A 77 9.93 17.49 21.14
N ARG A 78 10.13 16.23 21.53
CA ARG A 78 11.49 15.67 21.65
C ARG A 78 12.14 15.55 20.28
N PRO A 79 13.48 15.67 20.19
CA PRO A 79 14.22 15.65 18.92
C PRO A 79 13.99 14.39 18.06
N GLU A 80 13.66 13.26 18.69
CA GLU A 80 13.38 11.99 18.02
C GLU A 80 12.08 12.02 17.18
N PHE A 81 11.20 12.97 17.47
CA PHE A 81 9.93 13.19 16.75
C PHE A 81 9.99 14.33 15.74
N LEU A 82 11.18 14.90 15.52
CA LEU A 82 11.43 15.89 14.46
C LEU A 82 12.07 15.20 13.28
N ILE A 83 11.47 15.39 12.10
CA ILE A 83 11.98 14.83 10.85
C ILE A 83 13.25 15.59 10.45
N LYS A 84 14.29 14.84 10.07
CA LYS A 84 15.56 15.37 9.60
C LYS A 84 15.80 14.96 8.16
N GLY A 85 15.92 15.96 7.30
CA GLY A 85 16.14 15.75 5.87
C GLY A 85 14.88 15.36 5.08
N GLY A 86 15.03 15.29 3.77
CA GLY A 86 13.93 14.95 2.86
C GLY A 86 12.87 16.06 2.71
N PRO A 87 11.72 15.73 2.11
CA PRO A 87 10.69 16.72 1.77
C PRO A 87 9.97 17.29 3.00
N TRP A 88 10.12 16.68 4.18
CA TRP A 88 9.42 17.05 5.41
C TRP A 88 10.37 17.58 6.49
N ASP A 89 11.60 17.95 6.12
CA ASP A 89 12.64 18.41 7.06
C ASP A 89 12.11 19.50 8.00
N GLY A 90 12.40 19.36 9.31
CA GLY A 90 11.98 20.27 10.36
C GLY A 90 10.52 20.14 10.82
N LYS A 91 9.68 19.34 10.16
CA LYS A 91 8.32 19.05 10.63
C LYS A 91 8.35 18.07 11.81
N LYS A 92 7.40 18.23 12.74
CA LYS A 92 7.11 17.24 13.77
C LYS A 92 6.29 16.10 13.15
N LEU A 93 6.63 14.85 13.46
CA LEU A 93 5.92 13.67 12.93
C LEU A 93 4.42 13.75 13.16
N TYR A 94 3.98 14.14 14.37
CA TYR A 94 2.55 14.25 14.70
C TYR A 94 1.82 15.26 13.80
N ASP A 95 2.43 16.42 13.57
CA ASP A 95 1.83 17.47 12.74
C ASP A 95 1.76 17.06 11.26
N LEU A 96 2.82 16.37 10.76
CA LEU A 96 2.82 15.83 9.40
C LEU A 96 1.71 14.79 9.23
N TYR A 97 1.59 13.83 10.14
CA TYR A 97 0.54 12.81 10.04
C TYR A 97 -0.85 13.40 10.19
N LYS A 98 -1.03 14.42 11.01
CA LYS A 98 -2.30 15.13 11.13
C LYS A 98 -2.67 15.87 9.84
N GLU A 99 -1.70 16.52 9.17
CA GLU A 99 -1.86 17.20 7.89
C GLU A 99 -2.19 16.21 6.76
N ALA A 100 -1.45 15.08 6.70
CA ALA A 100 -1.55 14.10 5.63
C ALA A 100 -2.73 13.13 5.78
N SER A 101 -3.33 13.01 6.98
CA SER A 101 -4.40 12.06 7.22
C SER A 101 -5.66 12.36 6.40
N THR A 102 -6.25 11.32 5.82
CA THR A 102 -7.57 11.42 5.18
C THR A 102 -8.65 11.38 6.27
N PRO A 103 -9.47 12.44 6.44
CA PRO A 103 -10.56 12.43 7.43
C PRO A 103 -11.47 11.22 7.25
N TRP A 104 -11.79 10.53 8.35
CA TRP A 104 -12.54 9.28 8.29
C TRP A 104 -13.96 9.47 7.76
N ASP A 105 -14.58 10.61 8.01
CA ASP A 105 -15.91 10.97 7.51
C ASP A 105 -15.95 11.16 5.98
N TRP A 106 -14.80 11.32 5.31
CA TRP A 106 -14.73 11.39 3.86
C TRP A 106 -14.81 10.01 3.19
N HIS A 107 -14.32 8.96 3.86
CA HIS A 107 -14.23 7.62 3.29
C HIS A 107 -15.54 7.11 2.68
N PRO A 108 -16.73 7.25 3.36
CA PRO A 108 -17.98 6.81 2.75
C PRO A 108 -18.28 7.50 1.42
N THR A 109 -17.99 8.80 1.33
CA THR A 109 -18.19 9.60 0.10
C THR A 109 -17.21 9.14 -1.00
N ILE A 110 -15.92 8.95 -0.66
CA ILE A 110 -14.88 8.51 -1.58
C ILE A 110 -15.18 7.10 -2.11
N PHE A 111 -15.52 6.14 -1.24
CA PHE A 111 -15.88 4.78 -1.63
C PHE A 111 -17.11 4.75 -2.55
N LYS A 112 -18.14 5.55 -2.22
CA LYS A 112 -19.33 5.69 -3.06
C LYS A 112 -18.98 6.27 -4.43
N TYR A 113 -18.15 7.31 -4.48
CA TYR A 113 -17.73 7.95 -5.73
C TYR A 113 -16.89 7.01 -6.59
N ALA A 114 -15.91 6.33 -6.01
CA ALA A 114 -15.09 5.35 -6.71
C ALA A 114 -15.96 4.23 -7.34
N LYS A 115 -16.97 3.74 -6.59
CA LYS A 115 -17.94 2.76 -7.11
C LYS A 115 -18.73 3.30 -8.31
N GLN A 116 -19.16 4.57 -8.27
CA GLN A 116 -19.84 5.21 -9.40
C GLN A 116 -18.95 5.32 -10.64
N LYS A 117 -17.65 5.58 -10.42
CA LYS A 117 -16.63 5.65 -11.48
C LYS A 117 -16.12 4.29 -11.94
N LYS A 118 -16.56 3.18 -11.31
CA LYS A 118 -16.15 1.81 -11.61
C LYS A 118 -14.64 1.58 -11.43
N ILE A 119 -14.01 2.29 -10.49
CA ILE A 119 -12.64 2.06 -10.07
C ILE A 119 -12.65 1.39 -8.69
N HIS A 120 -11.75 0.43 -8.47
CA HIS A 120 -11.63 -0.21 -7.17
C HIS A 120 -11.16 0.80 -6.13
N CYS A 121 -11.64 0.65 -4.89
CA CYS A 121 -11.24 1.51 -3.77
C CYS A 121 -10.99 0.67 -2.54
N PHE A 122 -9.80 0.80 -1.97
CA PHE A 122 -9.43 0.20 -0.70
C PHE A 122 -8.43 1.09 0.04
N SER A 123 -7.97 0.68 1.20
CA SER A 123 -7.12 1.52 2.05
C SER A 123 -6.07 0.71 2.79
N SER A 124 -5.03 1.41 3.27
CA SER A 124 -4.13 0.89 4.30
C SER A 124 -4.70 1.23 5.67
N PRO A 125 -5.12 0.24 6.48
CA PRO A 125 -5.37 0.43 7.90
C PRO A 125 -4.04 0.45 8.67
N PHE A 126 -3.94 1.29 9.69
CA PHE A 126 -2.77 1.37 10.57
C PHE A 126 -3.06 0.90 12.00
N ASP A 127 -4.30 0.52 12.28
CA ASP A 127 -4.73 -0.08 13.54
C ASP A 127 -5.98 -0.95 13.37
N ASN A 128 -6.37 -1.64 14.44
CA ASN A 128 -7.53 -2.53 14.42
C ASN A 128 -8.85 -1.78 14.22
N THR A 129 -8.97 -0.53 14.66
CA THR A 129 -10.19 0.27 14.50
C THR A 129 -10.38 0.70 13.06
N ALA A 130 -9.29 0.99 12.35
CA ALA A 130 -9.28 1.27 10.91
C ALA A 130 -9.74 0.04 10.11
N VAL A 131 -9.30 -1.18 10.48
CA VAL A 131 -9.79 -2.42 9.84
C VAL A 131 -11.29 -2.57 10.02
N ASP A 132 -11.82 -2.36 11.23
CA ASP A 132 -13.25 -2.47 11.48
C ASP A 132 -14.06 -1.38 10.78
N PHE A 133 -13.51 -0.19 10.66
CA PHE A 133 -14.12 0.90 9.90
C PHE A 133 -14.19 0.59 8.40
N LEU A 134 -13.09 0.14 7.81
CA LEU A 134 -13.02 -0.22 6.39
C LEU A 134 -13.93 -1.42 6.06
N GLU A 135 -14.10 -2.36 7.00
CA GLU A 135 -15.02 -3.48 6.85
C GLU A 135 -16.47 -2.99 6.72
N LYS A 136 -16.87 -1.99 7.52
CA LYS A 136 -18.22 -1.36 7.41
C LYS A 136 -18.45 -0.70 6.06
N LEU A 137 -17.37 -0.23 5.41
CA LEU A 137 -17.41 0.33 4.06
C LEU A 137 -17.35 -0.73 2.96
N SER A 138 -17.27 -2.02 3.32
CA SER A 138 -17.14 -3.14 2.39
C SER A 138 -15.88 -3.03 1.52
N ALA A 139 -14.75 -2.58 2.09
CA ALA A 139 -13.48 -2.55 1.39
C ALA A 139 -13.15 -3.95 0.82
N PRO A 140 -12.75 -4.05 -0.47
CA PRO A 140 -12.56 -5.35 -1.13
C PRO A 140 -11.24 -6.03 -0.78
N ALA A 141 -10.27 -5.28 -0.27
CA ALA A 141 -8.94 -5.72 0.11
C ALA A 141 -8.37 -4.78 1.17
N TYR A 142 -7.30 -5.20 1.84
CA TYR A 142 -6.53 -4.34 2.76
C TYR A 142 -5.08 -4.26 2.30
N LYS A 143 -4.49 -3.06 2.40
CA LYS A 143 -3.07 -2.87 2.20
C LYS A 143 -2.36 -2.80 3.56
N ILE A 144 -1.33 -3.60 3.73
CA ILE A 144 -0.41 -3.51 4.87
C ILE A 144 0.82 -2.76 4.39
N ALA A 145 1.09 -1.60 4.96
CA ALA A 145 2.24 -0.79 4.59
C ALA A 145 3.55 -1.42 5.14
N SER A 146 4.70 -0.92 4.68
CA SER A 146 5.99 -1.57 4.96
C SER A 146 6.28 -1.66 6.46
N PHE A 147 6.04 -0.59 7.20
CA PHE A 147 6.31 -0.56 8.65
C PHE A 147 5.34 -1.45 9.42
N GLU A 148 4.12 -1.64 8.94
CA GLU A 148 3.07 -2.46 9.54
C GLU A 148 3.24 -3.95 9.21
N LEU A 149 4.17 -4.32 8.34
CA LEU A 149 4.41 -5.74 8.02
C LEU A 149 4.86 -6.55 9.25
N VAL A 150 5.47 -5.91 10.21
CA VAL A 150 5.90 -6.53 11.48
C VAL A 150 4.83 -6.45 12.58
N ASP A 151 3.72 -5.75 12.33
CA ASP A 151 2.56 -5.71 13.23
C ASP A 151 1.67 -6.94 13.02
N ILE A 152 2.10 -8.06 13.61
CA ILE A 152 1.38 -9.33 13.52
C ILE A 152 -0.08 -9.23 14.03
N PRO A 153 -0.39 -8.50 15.13
CA PRO A 153 -1.77 -8.25 15.54
C PRO A 153 -2.63 -7.58 14.48
N LEU A 154 -2.12 -6.58 13.78
CA LEU A 154 -2.84 -5.89 12.69
C LEU A 154 -3.08 -6.83 11.51
N ILE A 155 -2.06 -7.59 11.09
CA ILE A 155 -2.19 -8.57 10.00
C ILE A 155 -3.23 -9.63 10.35
N LYS A 156 -3.20 -10.15 11.57
CA LYS A 156 -4.18 -11.10 12.09
C LYS A 156 -5.60 -10.55 12.01
N LYS A 157 -5.80 -9.30 12.43
CA LYS A 157 -7.08 -8.61 12.39
C LYS A 157 -7.57 -8.43 10.94
N ALA A 158 -6.73 -7.95 10.03
CA ALA A 158 -7.08 -7.76 8.62
C ALA A 158 -7.38 -9.11 7.94
N ALA A 159 -6.57 -10.14 8.15
CA ALA A 159 -6.76 -11.48 7.60
C ALA A 159 -8.09 -12.12 8.06
N SER A 160 -8.50 -11.88 9.32
CA SER A 160 -9.76 -12.41 9.86
C SER A 160 -11.00 -11.92 9.12
N LYS A 161 -10.89 -10.86 8.30
CA LYS A 161 -11.97 -10.36 7.45
C LYS A 161 -12.14 -11.16 6.16
N LYS A 162 -11.29 -12.17 5.91
CA LYS A 162 -11.36 -13.09 4.77
C LYS A 162 -11.34 -12.38 3.41
N LYS A 163 -10.51 -11.36 3.30
CA LYS A 163 -10.28 -10.58 2.08
C LYS A 163 -8.82 -10.66 1.67
N PRO A 164 -8.46 -10.37 0.41
CA PRO A 164 -7.08 -10.31 -0.02
C PRO A 164 -6.29 -9.26 0.75
N LEU A 165 -5.02 -9.57 1.04
CA LEU A 165 -4.06 -8.63 1.58
C LEU A 165 -3.00 -8.27 0.52
N ILE A 166 -2.62 -7.00 0.45
CA ILE A 166 -1.46 -6.54 -0.31
C ILE A 166 -0.45 -6.03 0.73
N MET A 167 0.75 -6.61 0.81
CA MET A 167 1.71 -6.35 1.88
C MET A 167 3.03 -5.85 1.31
N SER A 168 3.49 -4.67 1.73
CA SER A 168 4.82 -4.13 1.37
C SER A 168 5.90 -4.65 2.31
N THR A 169 7.15 -4.85 1.81
CA THR A 169 8.14 -5.69 2.47
C THR A 169 9.46 -4.99 2.84
N GLU A 170 9.58 -3.67 2.73
CA GLU A 170 10.87 -2.97 2.81
C GLU A 170 11.63 -3.19 4.13
N VAL A 171 10.97 -3.00 5.27
CA VAL A 171 11.64 -3.03 6.59
C VAL A 171 11.81 -4.45 7.13
N ALA A 172 11.46 -5.47 6.35
CA ALA A 172 11.41 -6.84 6.80
C ALA A 172 12.46 -7.71 6.12
N ASP A 173 13.15 -8.51 6.91
CA ASP A 173 13.91 -9.65 6.44
C ASP A 173 13.00 -10.82 6.02
N TYR A 174 13.60 -11.86 5.49
CA TYR A 174 12.87 -13.05 5.03
C TYR A 174 11.98 -13.67 6.12
N ASP A 175 12.48 -13.74 7.35
CA ASP A 175 11.75 -14.39 8.44
C ASP A 175 10.51 -13.60 8.83
N LYS A 176 10.62 -12.28 8.90
CA LYS A 176 9.47 -11.38 9.17
C LYS A 176 8.43 -11.41 8.05
N ILE A 177 8.88 -11.43 6.78
CA ILE A 177 7.96 -11.60 5.64
C ILE A 177 7.25 -12.95 5.75
N SER A 178 7.97 -14.02 6.09
CA SER A 178 7.40 -15.35 6.29
C SER A 178 6.37 -15.38 7.42
N ASP A 179 6.66 -14.74 8.56
CA ASP A 179 5.74 -14.66 9.70
C ASP A 179 4.45 -13.91 9.32
N ALA A 180 4.56 -12.81 8.57
CA ALA A 180 3.43 -12.07 8.04
C ALA A 180 2.57 -12.95 7.10
N CYS A 181 3.19 -13.66 6.17
CA CYS A 181 2.53 -14.57 5.24
C CYS A 181 1.83 -15.74 5.94
N ILE A 182 2.50 -16.38 6.90
CA ILE A 182 1.95 -17.46 7.71
C ILE A 182 0.76 -16.94 8.52
N THR A 183 0.87 -15.75 9.10
CA THR A 183 -0.23 -15.13 9.85
C THR A 183 -1.42 -14.83 8.94
N ALA A 184 -1.20 -14.22 7.79
CA ALA A 184 -2.26 -13.93 6.82
C ALA A 184 -3.02 -15.20 6.44
N ASN A 185 -2.30 -16.28 6.12
CA ASN A 185 -2.89 -17.57 5.75
C ASN A 185 -3.66 -18.20 6.92
N ASN A 186 -3.06 -18.28 8.12
CA ASN A 186 -3.64 -18.96 9.27
C ASN A 186 -4.88 -18.26 9.81
N PHE A 187 -5.00 -16.94 9.62
CA PHE A 187 -6.15 -16.17 10.06
C PHE A 187 -7.19 -15.90 8.96
N GLY A 188 -7.03 -16.53 7.78
CA GLY A 188 -8.09 -16.68 6.81
C GLY A 188 -8.14 -15.60 5.73
N ALA A 189 -7.02 -14.90 5.45
CA ALA A 189 -6.94 -14.01 4.29
C ALA A 189 -7.29 -14.79 3.01
N ASP A 190 -8.03 -14.15 2.10
CA ASP A 190 -8.38 -14.74 0.80
C ASP A 190 -7.22 -14.60 -0.21
N GLY A 191 -6.04 -15.03 0.22
CA GLY A 191 -4.78 -14.85 -0.49
C GLY A 191 -4.10 -13.52 -0.16
N TYR A 192 -2.88 -13.37 -0.66
CA TYR A 192 -2.13 -12.12 -0.50
C TYR A 192 -1.13 -11.93 -1.63
N ALA A 193 -0.70 -10.69 -1.82
CA ALA A 193 0.38 -10.28 -2.70
C ALA A 193 1.46 -9.56 -1.88
N LEU A 194 2.72 -9.66 -2.32
CA LEU A 194 3.85 -8.96 -1.72
C LEU A 194 4.34 -7.86 -2.66
N LEU A 195 4.56 -6.66 -2.14
CA LEU A 195 5.15 -5.57 -2.91
C LEU A 195 6.57 -5.31 -2.41
N HIS A 196 7.53 -5.41 -3.33
CA HIS A 196 8.83 -4.80 -3.11
C HIS A 196 8.65 -3.29 -2.95
N CYS A 197 9.39 -2.67 -2.04
CA CYS A 197 9.27 -1.26 -1.73
C CYS A 197 10.63 -0.71 -1.30
N VAL A 198 10.87 0.57 -1.60
CA VAL A 198 11.95 1.38 -1.02
C VAL A 198 11.30 2.68 -0.57
N SER A 199 11.35 2.99 0.74
CA SER A 199 10.63 4.12 1.36
C SER A 199 11.51 5.37 1.46
N ASP A 200 12.31 5.63 0.42
CA ASP A 200 12.89 6.94 0.19
C ASP A 200 11.92 7.78 -0.66
N TYR A 201 11.74 9.04 -0.32
CA TYR A 201 10.76 9.93 -0.93
C TYR A 201 11.40 11.21 -1.49
N PRO A 202 11.77 11.27 -2.81
CA PRO A 202 11.71 10.20 -3.81
C PRO A 202 12.84 9.16 -3.67
N SER A 203 12.56 7.92 -4.06
CA SER A 203 13.58 6.90 -4.25
C SER A 203 14.39 7.15 -5.52
N LEU A 204 15.68 6.83 -5.50
CA LEU A 204 16.49 6.87 -6.71
C LEU A 204 16.40 5.54 -7.48
N PRO A 205 16.29 5.54 -8.82
CA PRO A 205 16.20 4.30 -9.61
C PRO A 205 17.31 3.28 -9.34
N LYS A 206 18.53 3.73 -9.05
CA LYS A 206 19.70 2.87 -8.73
C LYS A 206 19.56 2.13 -7.39
N GLU A 207 18.71 2.63 -6.48
CA GLU A 207 18.51 2.10 -5.13
C GLU A 207 17.35 1.11 -5.06
N MET A 208 16.52 1.05 -6.12
CA MET A 208 15.32 0.22 -6.15
C MET A 208 15.55 -1.29 -6.11
N GLN A 209 16.77 -1.76 -6.35
CA GLN A 209 17.15 -3.19 -6.26
C GLN A 209 16.09 -4.16 -6.81
N LEU A 210 15.59 -3.90 -8.03
CA LEU A 210 14.43 -4.60 -8.62
C LEU A 210 14.58 -6.13 -8.72
N LYS A 211 15.81 -6.67 -8.58
CA LYS A 211 16.03 -8.13 -8.48
C LYS A 211 15.33 -8.75 -7.28
N ALA A 212 14.99 -7.96 -6.25
CA ALA A 212 14.21 -8.42 -5.11
C ALA A 212 12.82 -8.95 -5.53
N ILE A 213 12.22 -8.43 -6.61
CA ILE A 213 10.96 -8.93 -7.18
C ILE A 213 11.08 -10.41 -7.55
N GLN A 214 12.18 -10.79 -8.23
CA GLN A 214 12.42 -12.18 -8.61
C GLN A 214 12.72 -13.08 -7.40
N GLN A 215 13.42 -12.54 -6.40
CA GLN A 215 13.70 -13.27 -5.15
C GLN A 215 12.42 -13.52 -4.35
N LEU A 216 11.54 -12.51 -4.21
CA LEU A 216 10.24 -12.65 -3.55
C LEU A 216 9.38 -13.69 -4.29
N LYS A 217 9.33 -13.62 -5.63
CA LYS A 217 8.61 -14.61 -6.45
C LYS A 217 9.11 -16.03 -6.23
N TYR A 218 10.42 -16.22 -6.23
CA TYR A 218 11.03 -17.53 -6.03
C TYR A 218 10.75 -18.10 -4.64
N ASN A 219 10.78 -17.25 -3.61
CA ASN A 219 10.66 -17.68 -2.21
C ASN A 219 9.21 -17.91 -1.78
N PHE A 220 8.25 -17.13 -2.29
CA PHE A 220 6.88 -17.10 -1.76
C PHE A 220 5.81 -17.63 -2.73
N ASP A 221 6.08 -17.69 -4.03
CA ASP A 221 5.18 -18.19 -5.09
C ASP A 221 3.75 -17.58 -5.04
N VAL A 222 3.68 -16.30 -4.71
CA VAL A 222 2.47 -15.47 -4.68
C VAL A 222 2.60 -14.30 -5.65
N PRO A 223 1.52 -13.57 -6.00
CA PRO A 223 1.64 -12.35 -6.81
C PRO A 223 2.62 -11.36 -6.17
N ILE A 224 3.59 -10.90 -6.96
CA ILE A 224 4.59 -9.93 -6.52
C ILE A 224 4.39 -8.63 -7.27
N GLY A 225 4.58 -7.51 -6.61
CA GLY A 225 4.48 -6.18 -7.20
C GLY A 225 5.57 -5.23 -6.72
N LEU A 226 5.37 -3.98 -7.04
CA LEU A 226 6.23 -2.85 -6.65
C LEU A 226 5.37 -1.73 -6.07
N SER A 227 5.77 -1.21 -4.91
CA SER A 227 5.38 0.11 -4.42
C SER A 227 6.48 1.09 -4.83
N ASP A 228 6.17 1.95 -5.81
CA ASP A 228 7.16 2.77 -6.54
C ASP A 228 7.12 4.23 -6.09
N HIS A 229 8.18 4.68 -5.43
CA HIS A 229 8.38 6.07 -5.01
C HIS A 229 9.39 6.83 -5.89
N THR A 230 9.77 6.27 -7.05
CA THR A 230 10.65 6.96 -7.99
C THR A 230 9.88 7.98 -8.83
N ILE A 231 10.59 8.97 -9.36
CA ILE A 231 10.00 9.93 -10.32
C ILE A 231 9.92 9.26 -11.70
N GLY A 232 8.78 9.43 -12.36
CA GLY A 232 8.52 8.86 -13.69
C GLY A 232 8.04 7.41 -13.64
N SER A 233 8.07 6.71 -14.78
CA SER A 233 7.49 5.36 -14.96
C SER A 233 8.52 4.28 -15.31
N THR A 234 9.79 4.64 -15.51
CA THR A 234 10.83 3.71 -15.97
C THR A 234 11.01 2.52 -15.04
N VAL A 235 11.01 2.77 -13.73
CA VAL A 235 11.19 1.73 -12.72
C VAL A 235 9.96 0.81 -12.67
N ALA A 236 8.76 1.35 -12.75
CA ALA A 236 7.53 0.56 -12.82
C ALA A 236 7.51 -0.37 -14.05
N VAL A 237 7.91 0.13 -15.24
CA VAL A 237 8.01 -0.67 -16.47
C VAL A 237 9.06 -1.77 -16.30
N ALA A 238 10.24 -1.45 -15.75
CA ALA A 238 11.28 -2.44 -15.47
C ALA A 238 10.80 -3.51 -14.48
N ALA A 239 10.06 -3.13 -13.44
CA ALA A 239 9.49 -4.08 -12.48
C ALA A 239 8.52 -5.07 -13.14
N ILE A 240 7.66 -4.59 -14.05
CA ILE A 240 6.74 -5.46 -14.81
C ILE A 240 7.52 -6.47 -15.66
N THR A 241 8.60 -6.04 -16.33
CA THR A 241 9.43 -6.96 -17.12
C THR A 241 10.15 -8.01 -16.26
N LEU A 242 10.38 -7.72 -14.99
CA LEU A 242 10.92 -8.67 -14.00
C LEU A 242 9.84 -9.54 -13.34
N GLY A 243 8.58 -9.38 -13.73
CA GLY A 243 7.47 -10.20 -13.29
C GLY A 243 6.58 -9.58 -12.20
N ALA A 244 6.67 -8.28 -11.97
CA ALA A 244 5.70 -7.59 -11.11
C ALA A 244 4.31 -7.64 -11.74
N THR A 245 3.31 -7.95 -10.92
CA THR A 245 1.89 -8.05 -11.31
C THR A 245 1.05 -6.92 -10.74
N ILE A 246 1.62 -6.15 -9.81
CA ILE A 246 0.99 -4.99 -9.17
C ILE A 246 2.00 -3.84 -9.21
N ILE A 247 1.54 -2.66 -9.55
CA ILE A 247 2.28 -1.40 -9.40
C ILE A 247 1.43 -0.45 -8.56
N GLU A 248 1.99 0.00 -7.44
CA GLU A 248 1.40 1.04 -6.62
C GLU A 248 2.25 2.31 -6.75
N LYS A 249 1.61 3.45 -7.02
CA LYS A 249 2.30 4.72 -7.20
C LYS A 249 1.46 5.89 -6.71
N HIS A 250 2.11 6.83 -6.00
CA HIS A 250 1.48 8.07 -5.57
C HIS A 250 1.10 8.93 -6.78
N ILE A 251 -0.07 9.57 -6.70
CA ILE A 251 -0.55 10.49 -7.73
C ILE A 251 -0.84 11.88 -7.15
N SER A 252 -0.64 12.90 -7.96
CA SER A 252 -1.03 14.29 -7.67
C SER A 252 -1.64 14.91 -8.92
N LEU A 253 -2.49 15.93 -8.76
CA LEU A 253 -2.99 16.73 -9.89
C LEU A 253 -1.88 17.61 -10.47
N SER A 254 -1.04 18.16 -9.60
CA SER A 254 0.19 18.86 -9.96
C SER A 254 1.13 18.86 -8.77
N ARG A 255 2.41 18.58 -8.99
CA ARG A 255 3.46 18.68 -7.96
C ARG A 255 3.64 20.12 -7.48
N LEU A 256 3.33 21.09 -8.33
CA LEU A 256 3.40 22.51 -8.01
C LEU A 256 2.34 22.96 -6.99
N ASP A 257 1.26 22.18 -6.82
CA ASP A 257 0.24 22.48 -5.82
C ASP A 257 0.74 22.25 -4.39
N GLY A 258 1.90 21.63 -4.23
CA GLY A 258 2.43 21.26 -2.93
C GLY A 258 1.61 20.17 -2.24
N GLY A 259 1.88 19.98 -0.95
CA GLY A 259 1.27 18.95 -0.12
C GLY A 259 2.29 17.89 0.34
N PRO A 260 1.91 17.01 1.25
CA PRO A 260 2.85 16.09 1.90
C PRO A 260 3.63 15.21 0.93
N ASP A 261 2.98 14.71 -0.13
CA ASP A 261 3.56 13.69 -1.01
C ASP A 261 3.65 14.12 -2.47
N ALA A 262 3.34 15.40 -2.78
CA ALA A 262 3.26 15.88 -4.16
C ALA A 262 4.60 15.77 -4.90
N SER A 263 5.73 16.05 -4.23
CA SER A 263 7.05 16.20 -4.86
C SER A 263 7.54 14.94 -5.59
N PHE A 264 7.13 13.75 -5.15
CA PHE A 264 7.51 12.47 -5.75
C PHE A 264 6.34 11.75 -6.45
N SER A 265 5.14 12.33 -6.41
CA SER A 265 3.95 11.75 -7.04
C SER A 265 3.98 11.86 -8.57
N SER A 266 3.26 10.96 -9.24
CA SER A 266 2.96 11.07 -10.67
C SER A 266 1.83 12.07 -10.92
N GLU A 267 1.94 12.81 -12.03
CA GLU A 267 0.91 13.73 -12.52
C GLU A 267 0.12 13.11 -13.65
#